data_3c038ceb3489428d3e23bf27586a4e14
#
_entry.id   3c038ceb3489428d3e23bf27586a4e14
#
_cell.length_a   1.000
_cell.length_b   1.000
_cell.length_c   1.000
_cell.angle_alpha   90.00
_cell.angle_beta   90.00
_cell.angle_gamma   90.00
#
_symmetry.space_group_name_H-M   'P 1'
#
loop_
_entity.id
_entity.type
_entity.pdbx_description
1 polymer ?
#
loop_
_entity_poly.entity_id
_entity_poly.type
_entity_poly.pdbx_seq_one_letter_code
_entity_poly.pdbx_strand_id
1 'polypeptide(L)'
;DVYKRQDYDMNDVMVRSDYEKVFNEKGIFEESFMLKTFANFAGNANGLAVTLTGAAADAKLEFSVRKPGAETFEAADFERDGKVVLLTPDVKETMGATYRITAKYDAPVAEAQAGTIKPFIYRTDRDGLTAGKRWEVHIPYEAPTARAEMSFFGTNDDKSVPEKGIYYVRAENYPFAFFLSGANDGDVAKLLDQTNEKSPIDQVYPAYAEWAATNGEKNKDWYKK
;
A
#
# COMPACT_ATOMS: atom_id res chain seq x y z
N ASP A 1 5.77 0.98 15.05
CA ASP A 1 5.46 2.41 14.87
C ASP A 1 6.76 3.17 14.64
N VAL A 2 7.05 3.43 13.38
CA VAL A 2 8.26 4.07 12.83
C VAL A 2 8.65 5.35 13.56
N TYR A 3 7.68 6.02 14.18
CA TYR A 3 7.89 7.26 14.91
C TYR A 3 8.19 7.07 16.39
N LYS A 4 8.25 5.82 16.88
CA LYS A 4 8.51 5.49 18.30
C LYS A 4 9.59 4.42 18.52
N ARG A 5 10.53 4.22 17.62
CA ARG A 5 11.52 3.14 17.62
C ARG A 5 10.87 1.76 17.58
N GLN A 6 10.52 1.28 16.39
CA GLN A 6 9.91 -0.03 16.28
C GLN A 6 10.77 -1.03 15.56
N ASP A 7 10.32 -2.25 15.84
CA ASP A 7 10.67 -3.39 15.03
C ASP A 7 10.49 -2.99 13.57
N TYR A 8 11.40 -3.36 12.76
CA TYR A 8 11.37 -3.14 11.31
C TYR A 8 11.12 -4.48 10.63
N ASP A 9 10.16 -5.24 11.18
CA ASP A 9 9.81 -6.56 10.67
C ASP A 9 8.93 -6.51 9.41
N MET A 10 8.34 -5.35 9.12
CA MET A 10 7.60 -5.04 7.89
C MET A 10 6.37 -5.93 7.65
N ASN A 11 5.74 -6.43 8.71
CA ASN A 11 4.61 -7.35 8.66
C ASN A 11 3.30 -6.78 9.24
N ASP A 12 3.29 -5.51 9.61
CA ASP A 12 2.13 -4.82 10.19
C ASP A 12 0.86 -4.97 9.35
N VAL A 13 0.95 -4.76 8.04
CA VAL A 13 -0.14 -4.99 7.09
C VAL A 13 0.42 -5.51 5.78
N MET A 14 -0.05 -6.68 5.35
CA MET A 14 0.34 -7.28 4.09
C MET A 14 -0.86 -7.43 3.16
N VAL A 15 -0.69 -6.95 1.93
CA VAL A 15 -1.74 -6.87 0.91
C VAL A 15 -1.24 -7.45 -0.40
N ARG A 16 -2.03 -8.32 -1.01
CA ARG A 16 -1.83 -8.73 -2.41
C ARG A 16 -2.61 -7.81 -3.32
N SER A 17 -1.97 -7.35 -4.39
CA SER A 17 -2.60 -6.54 -5.43
C SER A 17 -2.66 -7.32 -6.73
N ASP A 18 -3.86 -7.38 -7.34
CA ASP A 18 -4.10 -7.95 -8.65
C ASP A 18 -4.75 -6.87 -9.55
N TYR A 19 -4.53 -6.98 -10.85
CA TYR A 19 -5.00 -6.03 -11.85
C TYR A 19 -5.57 -6.74 -13.06
N GLU A 20 -6.72 -6.28 -13.53
CA GLU A 20 -7.39 -6.76 -14.74
C GLU A 20 -7.80 -5.57 -15.61
N LYS A 21 -7.83 -5.77 -16.93
CA LYS A 21 -8.32 -4.76 -17.87
C LYS A 21 -9.13 -5.37 -18.99
N VAL A 22 -10.16 -4.64 -19.44
CA VAL A 22 -10.93 -4.93 -20.64
C VAL A 22 -10.48 -3.95 -21.72
N PHE A 23 -9.97 -4.47 -22.84
CA PHE A 23 -9.38 -3.66 -23.91
C PHE A 23 -9.60 -4.28 -25.29
N ASN A 24 -9.44 -3.48 -26.35
CA ASN A 24 -9.36 -3.92 -27.73
C ASN A 24 -8.34 -3.04 -28.48
N GLU A 25 -8.36 -3.10 -29.82
CA GLU A 25 -7.46 -2.31 -30.69
C GLU A 25 -7.59 -0.78 -30.52
N LYS A 26 -8.69 -0.28 -29.97
CA LYS A 26 -8.92 1.15 -29.70
C LYS A 26 -8.37 1.60 -28.34
N GLY A 27 -8.07 0.67 -27.43
CA GLY A 27 -7.56 0.95 -26.10
C GLY A 27 -8.31 0.25 -24.98
N ILE A 28 -8.15 0.74 -23.76
CA ILE A 28 -8.72 0.19 -22.52
C ILE A 28 -10.08 0.85 -22.26
N PHE A 29 -11.09 0.04 -21.96
CA PHE A 29 -12.46 0.48 -21.62
C PHE A 29 -12.77 0.38 -20.14
N GLU A 30 -12.13 -0.57 -19.47
CA GLU A 30 -12.35 -0.83 -18.06
C GLU A 30 -11.06 -1.37 -17.42
N GLU A 31 -10.80 -0.95 -16.19
CA GLU A 31 -9.71 -1.45 -15.35
C GLU A 31 -10.27 -1.86 -14.00
N SER A 32 -9.84 -3.00 -13.48
CA SER A 32 -10.18 -3.48 -12.15
C SER A 32 -8.92 -3.68 -11.33
N PHE A 33 -8.85 -2.97 -10.20
CA PHE A 33 -7.79 -3.09 -9.21
C PHE A 33 -8.32 -3.84 -8.00
N MET A 34 -7.66 -4.94 -7.64
CA MET A 34 -8.05 -5.77 -6.51
C MET A 34 -6.96 -5.79 -5.46
N LEU A 35 -7.35 -5.60 -4.21
CA LEU A 35 -6.47 -5.69 -3.05
C LEU A 35 -7.04 -6.70 -2.05
N LYS A 36 -6.27 -7.74 -1.75
CA LYS A 36 -6.61 -8.74 -0.73
C LYS A 36 -5.72 -8.55 0.48
N THR A 37 -6.33 -8.31 1.64
CA THR A 37 -5.62 -8.33 2.93
C THR A 37 -5.38 -9.77 3.35
N PHE A 38 -4.15 -10.14 3.68
CA PHE A 38 -3.84 -11.53 4.03
C PHE A 38 -3.02 -11.70 5.30
N ALA A 39 -2.40 -10.65 5.83
CA ALA A 39 -1.77 -10.66 7.14
C ALA A 39 -1.81 -9.27 7.79
N ASN A 40 -1.93 -9.25 9.10
CA ASN A 40 -1.81 -8.07 9.95
C ASN A 40 -1.32 -8.52 11.32
N PHE A 41 -0.08 -8.18 11.64
CA PHE A 41 0.54 -8.45 12.94
C PHE A 41 0.61 -7.19 13.82
N ALA A 42 0.17 -6.04 13.30
CA ALA A 42 0.15 -4.79 14.07
C ALA A 42 -0.68 -4.90 15.34
N GLY A 43 -0.21 -4.30 16.40
CA GLY A 43 -0.97 -4.12 17.65
C GLY A 43 -2.15 -3.15 17.50
N ASN A 44 -2.06 -2.20 16.56
CA ASN A 44 -3.00 -1.11 16.35
C ASN A 44 -4.00 -1.40 15.21
N ALA A 45 -5.12 -0.67 15.21
CA ALA A 45 -6.01 -0.61 14.06
C ALA A 45 -5.34 0.20 12.93
N ASN A 46 -5.09 -0.43 11.80
CA ASN A 46 -4.58 0.22 10.59
C ASN A 46 -5.64 0.17 9.51
N GLY A 47 -6.03 1.31 9.00
CA GLY A 47 -6.85 1.40 7.80
C GLY A 47 -6.04 1.12 6.54
N LEU A 48 -6.71 0.70 5.47
CA LEU A 48 -6.15 0.52 4.13
C LEU A 48 -6.84 1.47 3.17
N ALA A 49 -6.06 2.17 2.38
CA ALA A 49 -6.54 3.08 1.36
C ALA A 49 -5.68 2.99 0.09
N VAL A 50 -6.17 3.58 -0.99
CA VAL A 50 -5.42 3.75 -2.23
C VAL A 50 -5.56 5.17 -2.77
N THR A 51 -4.52 5.66 -3.42
CA THR A 51 -4.59 6.82 -4.30
C THR A 51 -4.69 6.33 -5.75
N LEU A 52 -5.69 6.82 -6.48
CA LEU A 52 -5.87 6.56 -7.91
C LEU A 52 -5.03 7.53 -8.72
N THR A 53 -4.36 7.04 -9.76
CA THR A 53 -3.58 7.84 -10.69
C THR A 53 -3.87 7.45 -12.14
N GLY A 54 -3.30 8.18 -13.11
CA GLY A 54 -3.62 7.95 -14.53
C GLY A 54 -5.10 8.18 -14.80
N ALA A 55 -5.64 7.52 -15.82
CA ALA A 55 -7.04 7.66 -16.23
C ALA A 55 -8.04 7.22 -15.15
N ALA A 56 -7.68 6.28 -14.28
CA ALA A 56 -8.56 5.83 -13.20
C ALA A 56 -8.90 6.92 -12.19
N ALA A 57 -8.07 7.96 -12.08
CA ALA A 57 -8.31 9.07 -11.15
C ALA A 57 -9.59 9.86 -11.45
N ASP A 58 -9.96 9.95 -12.73
CA ASP A 58 -11.09 10.73 -13.25
C ASP A 58 -12.21 9.84 -13.83
N ALA A 59 -12.09 8.52 -13.71
CA ALA A 59 -13.03 7.55 -14.23
C ALA A 59 -14.34 7.50 -13.42
N LYS A 60 -15.38 6.91 -14.03
CA LYS A 60 -16.54 6.42 -13.31
C LYS A 60 -16.13 5.18 -12.53
N LEU A 61 -16.23 5.25 -11.20
CA LEU A 61 -15.81 4.17 -10.31
C LEU A 61 -16.99 3.34 -9.81
N GLU A 62 -16.80 2.03 -9.77
CA GLU A 62 -17.65 1.08 -9.08
C GLU A 62 -16.82 0.34 -8.03
N PHE A 63 -17.42 0.11 -6.87
CA PHE A 63 -16.75 -0.54 -5.75
C PHE A 63 -17.44 -1.83 -5.37
N SER A 64 -16.65 -2.83 -5.04
CA SER A 64 -17.18 -4.07 -4.51
C SER A 64 -16.20 -4.73 -3.54
N VAL A 65 -16.73 -5.57 -2.66
CA VAL A 65 -15.94 -6.33 -1.70
C VAL A 65 -16.35 -7.81 -1.76
N ARG A 66 -15.36 -8.68 -1.70
CA ARG A 66 -15.56 -10.11 -1.47
C ARG A 66 -15.09 -10.43 -0.06
N LYS A 67 -16.04 -10.80 0.80
CA LYS A 67 -15.79 -11.16 2.19
C LYS A 67 -14.97 -12.45 2.28
N PRO A 68 -14.26 -12.68 3.40
CA PRO A 68 -13.55 -13.95 3.62
C PRO A 68 -14.50 -15.15 3.47
N GLY A 69 -14.08 -16.15 2.66
CA GLY A 69 -14.88 -17.35 2.39
C GLY A 69 -16.01 -17.17 1.39
N ALA A 70 -16.33 -15.96 0.94
CA ALA A 70 -17.32 -15.73 -0.11
C ALA A 70 -16.71 -16.01 -1.50
N GLU A 71 -17.55 -16.49 -2.44
CA GLU A 71 -17.16 -16.74 -3.83
C GLU A 71 -17.36 -15.51 -4.72
N THR A 72 -18.32 -14.65 -4.37
CA THR A 72 -18.74 -13.51 -5.20
C THR A 72 -18.41 -12.17 -4.57
N PHE A 73 -18.27 -11.15 -5.41
CA PHE A 73 -18.17 -9.77 -4.99
C PHE A 73 -19.60 -9.19 -4.77
N GLU A 74 -19.75 -8.45 -3.69
CA GLU A 74 -20.94 -7.66 -3.39
C GLU A 74 -20.62 -6.19 -3.60
N ALA A 75 -21.58 -5.39 -4.08
CA ALA A 75 -21.42 -3.95 -4.19
C ALA A 75 -21.06 -3.34 -2.82
N ALA A 76 -20.18 -2.38 -2.81
CA ALA A 76 -19.74 -1.67 -1.62
C ALA A 76 -19.76 -0.16 -1.86
N ASP A 77 -19.82 0.60 -0.77
CA ASP A 77 -19.66 2.05 -0.79
C ASP A 77 -18.41 2.39 0.02
N PHE A 78 -17.38 2.92 -0.66
CA PHE A 78 -16.13 3.32 -0.03
C PHE A 78 -16.05 4.84 0.05
N GLU A 79 -15.63 5.36 1.20
CA GLU A 79 -15.39 6.78 1.38
C GLU A 79 -14.33 7.27 0.37
N ARG A 80 -14.64 8.38 -0.30
CA ARG A 80 -13.74 9.05 -1.23
C ARG A 80 -13.32 10.42 -0.72
N ASP A 81 -12.04 10.74 -0.96
CA ASP A 81 -11.46 12.05 -0.75
C ASP A 81 -10.66 12.43 -2.02
N GLY A 82 -11.34 12.98 -3.01
CA GLY A 82 -10.79 13.21 -4.33
C GLY A 82 -10.35 11.92 -5.02
N LYS A 83 -9.04 11.76 -5.21
CA LYS A 83 -8.41 10.58 -5.81
C LYS A 83 -8.12 9.47 -4.80
N VAL A 84 -8.40 9.69 -3.53
CA VAL A 84 -8.19 8.72 -2.46
C VAL A 84 -9.47 7.93 -2.21
N VAL A 85 -9.34 6.61 -2.11
CA VAL A 85 -10.43 5.68 -1.75
C VAL A 85 -10.04 4.96 -0.47
N LEU A 86 -10.85 5.09 0.58
CA LEU A 86 -10.64 4.43 1.86
C LEU A 86 -11.36 3.09 1.84
N LEU A 87 -10.61 1.98 1.82
CA LEU A 87 -11.15 0.63 1.65
C LEU A 87 -11.68 0.04 2.96
N THR A 88 -10.95 0.26 4.05
CA THR A 88 -11.35 -0.14 5.40
C THR A 88 -10.65 0.74 6.44
N PRO A 89 -11.33 1.08 7.54
CA PRO A 89 -10.70 1.78 8.66
C PRO A 89 -9.84 0.87 9.54
N ASP A 90 -10.08 -0.45 9.49
CA ASP A 90 -9.31 -1.45 10.24
C ASP A 90 -9.15 -2.76 9.44
N VAL A 91 -7.92 -3.06 9.06
CA VAL A 91 -7.58 -4.28 8.34
C VAL A 91 -7.84 -5.53 9.19
N LYS A 92 -7.75 -5.46 10.53
CA LYS A 92 -8.02 -6.61 11.40
C LYS A 92 -9.46 -7.08 11.30
N GLU A 93 -10.41 -6.13 11.27
CA GLU A 93 -11.84 -6.41 11.16
C GLU A 93 -12.22 -7.02 9.80
N THR A 94 -11.39 -6.79 8.79
CA THR A 94 -11.65 -7.19 7.40
C THR A 94 -10.61 -8.15 6.84
N MET A 95 -9.87 -8.84 7.71
CA MET A 95 -8.82 -9.76 7.31
C MET A 95 -9.31 -10.84 6.34
N GLY A 96 -8.60 -11.01 5.22
CA GLY A 96 -8.95 -11.94 4.16
C GLY A 96 -9.98 -11.42 3.16
N ALA A 97 -10.52 -10.21 3.35
CA ALA A 97 -11.37 -9.56 2.36
C ALA A 97 -10.58 -9.17 1.10
N THR A 98 -11.25 -9.18 -0.04
CA THR A 98 -10.74 -8.63 -1.31
C THR A 98 -11.58 -7.42 -1.70
N TYR A 99 -10.97 -6.27 -1.77
CA TYR A 99 -11.57 -5.03 -2.26
C TYR A 99 -11.34 -4.91 -3.75
N ARG A 100 -12.35 -4.47 -4.51
CA ARG A 100 -12.24 -4.21 -5.94
C ARG A 100 -12.73 -2.82 -6.27
N ILE A 101 -11.88 -2.09 -7.00
CA ILE A 101 -12.19 -0.80 -7.61
C ILE A 101 -12.22 -1.01 -9.11
N THR A 102 -13.35 -0.78 -9.74
CA THR A 102 -13.50 -0.86 -11.20
C THR A 102 -13.65 0.55 -11.76
N ALA A 103 -12.71 0.94 -12.61
CA ALA A 103 -12.71 2.21 -13.35
C ALA A 103 -13.27 1.97 -14.76
N LYS A 104 -14.36 2.65 -15.10
CA LYS A 104 -14.99 2.57 -16.43
C LYS A 104 -14.79 3.88 -17.18
N TYR A 105 -14.44 3.77 -18.45
CA TYR A 105 -14.10 4.89 -19.30
C TYR A 105 -15.18 5.12 -20.36
N ASP A 106 -15.63 6.36 -20.51
CA ASP A 106 -16.60 6.75 -21.55
C ASP A 106 -16.02 6.63 -22.97
N ALA A 107 -14.71 6.73 -23.09
CA ALA A 107 -13.95 6.50 -24.33
C ALA A 107 -12.70 5.66 -24.04
N PRO A 108 -12.21 4.87 -25.00
CA PRO A 108 -11.03 4.05 -24.80
C PRO A 108 -9.80 4.87 -24.39
N VAL A 109 -9.05 4.36 -23.43
CA VAL A 109 -7.85 4.98 -22.90
C VAL A 109 -6.61 4.27 -23.47
N ALA A 110 -5.62 5.02 -23.90
CA ALA A 110 -4.36 4.46 -24.39
C ALA A 110 -3.58 3.80 -23.23
N GLU A 111 -2.85 2.73 -23.53
CA GLU A 111 -2.04 1.99 -22.54
C GLU A 111 -1.13 2.90 -21.71
N ALA A 112 -0.51 3.89 -22.32
CA ALA A 112 0.38 4.86 -21.64
C ALA A 112 -0.35 5.78 -20.64
N GLN A 113 -1.69 5.81 -20.69
CA GLN A 113 -2.54 6.59 -19.79
C GLN A 113 -3.31 5.71 -18.80
N ALA A 114 -3.09 4.39 -18.85
CA ALA A 114 -3.74 3.42 -17.97
C ALA A 114 -3.74 3.88 -16.50
N GLY A 115 -4.78 3.51 -15.79
CA GLY A 115 -4.90 3.79 -14.38
C GLY A 115 -3.89 3.00 -13.55
N THR A 116 -3.51 3.54 -12.42
CA THR A 116 -2.79 2.78 -11.39
C THR A 116 -3.32 3.13 -10.00
N ILE A 117 -3.05 2.24 -9.04
CA ILE A 117 -3.33 2.48 -7.63
C ILE A 117 -2.04 2.52 -6.84
N LYS A 118 -2.02 3.35 -5.81
CA LYS A 118 -0.93 3.46 -4.84
C LYS A 118 -1.50 3.15 -3.47
N PRO A 119 -1.36 1.90 -2.98
CA PRO A 119 -1.84 1.52 -1.66
C PRO A 119 -1.06 2.20 -0.54
N PHE A 120 -1.74 2.51 0.55
CA PHE A 120 -1.14 2.99 1.78
C PHE A 120 -1.97 2.60 2.99
N ILE A 121 -1.34 2.52 4.17
CA ILE A 121 -2.03 2.37 5.44
C ILE A 121 -2.20 3.72 6.11
N TYR A 122 -3.28 3.84 6.92
CA TYR A 122 -3.55 5.09 7.63
C TYR A 122 -4.14 4.84 9.01
N ARG A 123 -4.04 5.86 9.86
CA ARG A 123 -4.71 5.92 11.18
C ARG A 123 -5.27 7.31 11.43
N THR A 124 -6.40 7.36 12.13
CA THR A 124 -7.10 8.58 12.53
C THR A 124 -7.15 8.78 14.04
N ASP A 125 -6.66 7.80 14.79
CA ASP A 125 -6.72 7.73 16.26
C ASP A 125 -5.34 7.91 16.93
N ARG A 126 -4.31 8.32 16.17
CA ARG A 126 -2.96 8.49 16.69
C ARG A 126 -2.81 9.81 17.43
N ASP A 127 -2.09 9.79 18.57
CA ASP A 127 -1.71 10.98 19.30
C ASP A 127 -0.89 11.94 18.43
N GLY A 128 -1.17 13.23 18.56
CA GLY A 128 -0.48 14.29 17.81
C GLY A 128 -1.08 14.60 16.44
N LEU A 129 -2.19 13.94 16.06
CA LEU A 129 -2.90 14.28 14.83
C LEU A 129 -3.68 15.60 14.98
N THR A 130 -3.55 16.46 14.00
CA THR A 130 -4.46 17.61 13.81
C THR A 130 -5.84 17.10 13.38
N ALA A 131 -6.89 17.78 13.81
CA ALA A 131 -8.27 17.40 13.45
C ALA A 131 -8.45 17.27 11.93
N GLY A 132 -9.00 16.15 11.49
CA GLY A 132 -9.21 15.82 10.07
C GLY A 132 -7.97 15.34 9.32
N LYS A 133 -6.82 15.27 9.99
CA LYS A 133 -5.60 14.69 9.42
C LYS A 133 -5.50 13.19 9.71
N ARG A 134 -4.61 12.52 8.98
CA ARG A 134 -4.28 11.10 9.10
C ARG A 134 -2.78 10.91 9.26
N TRP A 135 -2.39 9.98 10.09
CA TRP A 135 -1.09 9.36 9.97
C TRP A 135 -1.15 8.40 8.78
N GLU A 136 -0.20 8.51 7.87
CA GLU A 136 -0.17 7.71 6.65
C GLU A 136 1.21 7.09 6.47
N VAL A 137 1.26 5.87 5.92
CA VAL A 137 2.50 5.22 5.47
C VAL A 137 2.29 4.74 4.04
N HIS A 138 3.09 5.29 3.14
CA HIS A 138 3.16 4.91 1.73
C HIS A 138 4.48 4.22 1.43
N ILE A 139 4.62 3.67 0.24
CA ILE A 139 5.92 3.24 -0.27
C ILE A 139 6.84 4.45 -0.44
N PRO A 140 8.18 4.29 -0.37
CA PRO A 140 9.13 5.39 -0.45
C PRO A 140 8.92 6.28 -1.67
N TYR A 141 9.16 7.57 -1.47
CA TYR A 141 9.09 8.62 -2.51
C TYR A 141 7.67 8.90 -3.05
N GLU A 142 6.65 8.16 -2.60
CA GLU A 142 5.28 8.52 -2.91
C GLU A 142 4.85 9.71 -2.04
N ALA A 143 4.26 10.73 -2.69
CA ALA A 143 3.77 11.89 -1.96
C ALA A 143 2.60 11.51 -1.04
N PRO A 144 2.57 12.01 0.20
CA PRO A 144 1.43 11.83 1.10
C PRO A 144 0.18 12.49 0.53
N THR A 145 -1.00 12.09 1.04
CA THR A 145 -2.24 12.75 0.64
C THR A 145 -2.36 14.14 1.27
N ALA A 146 -3.31 14.94 0.79
CA ALA A 146 -3.60 16.25 1.38
C ALA A 146 -4.03 16.18 2.86
N ARG A 147 -4.50 15.02 3.32
CA ARG A 147 -4.87 14.78 4.73
C ARG A 147 -3.75 14.19 5.59
N ALA A 148 -2.58 13.94 5.04
CA ALA A 148 -1.46 13.47 5.85
C ALA A 148 -1.08 14.51 6.91
N GLU A 149 -0.72 14.05 8.11
CA GLU A 149 -0.16 14.88 9.16
C GLU A 149 1.33 15.10 8.90
N MET A 150 1.65 16.29 8.38
CA MET A 150 3.00 16.62 7.92
C MET A 150 4.01 16.79 9.06
N SER A 151 3.56 17.05 10.28
CA SER A 151 4.43 17.27 11.45
C SER A 151 5.20 16.03 11.89
N PHE A 152 4.82 14.83 11.41
CA PHE A 152 5.55 13.61 11.69
C PHE A 152 6.80 13.42 10.82
N PHE A 153 6.83 14.02 9.61
CA PHE A 153 7.97 13.86 8.72
C PHE A 153 9.26 14.45 9.29
N GLY A 154 10.36 13.75 9.11
CA GLY A 154 11.69 14.14 9.62
C GLY A 154 11.85 13.97 11.13
N THR A 155 10.91 13.32 11.82
CA THR A 155 10.98 13.10 13.27
C THR A 155 11.46 11.68 13.60
N ASN A 156 12.17 11.51 14.71
CA ASN A 156 12.70 10.23 15.17
C ASN A 156 13.54 9.52 14.09
N ASP A 157 13.13 8.31 13.69
CA ASP A 157 13.81 7.50 12.69
C ASP A 157 13.41 7.88 11.25
N ASP A 158 12.37 8.69 11.07
CA ASP A 158 11.98 9.20 9.77
C ASP A 158 12.99 10.22 9.23
N LYS A 159 13.52 9.96 8.05
CA LYS A 159 14.45 10.83 7.32
C LYS A 159 13.82 11.44 6.07
N SER A 160 12.48 11.51 6.05
CA SER A 160 11.75 12.24 5.03
C SER A 160 12.15 13.71 5.00
N VAL A 161 12.25 14.26 3.80
CA VAL A 161 12.57 15.66 3.52
C VAL A 161 11.53 16.17 2.53
N PRO A 162 10.34 16.59 3.00
CA PRO A 162 9.18 16.91 2.15
C PRO A 162 9.49 17.94 1.06
N GLU A 163 10.30 18.96 1.36
CA GLU A 163 10.72 20.01 0.42
C GLU A 163 11.60 19.49 -0.74
N LYS A 164 12.12 18.26 -0.61
CA LYS A 164 12.89 17.55 -1.65
C LYS A 164 12.08 16.41 -2.29
N GLY A 165 10.81 16.23 -1.92
CA GLY A 165 10.00 15.12 -2.38
C GLY A 165 10.45 13.75 -1.85
N ILE A 166 11.19 13.73 -0.75
CA ILE A 166 11.66 12.50 -0.10
C ILE A 166 10.70 12.18 1.03
N TYR A 167 10.01 11.04 0.94
CA TYR A 167 9.02 10.59 1.90
C TYR A 167 9.19 9.13 2.26
N TYR A 168 8.81 8.76 3.48
CA TYR A 168 8.68 7.39 3.97
C TYR A 168 9.97 6.56 3.90
N VAL A 169 11.08 7.19 4.25
CA VAL A 169 12.39 6.55 4.35
C VAL A 169 13.07 6.86 5.69
N ARG A 170 13.87 5.94 6.17
CA ARG A 170 14.78 6.14 7.30
C ARG A 170 16.24 6.22 6.80
N ALA A 171 17.19 6.23 7.72
CA ALA A 171 18.62 6.16 7.38
C ALA A 171 18.91 4.98 6.44
N GLU A 172 19.94 5.09 5.64
CA GLU A 172 20.36 4.11 4.61
C GLU A 172 19.25 3.81 3.57
N ASN A 173 18.30 4.74 3.41
CA ASN A 173 17.17 4.61 2.48
C ASN A 173 16.22 3.44 2.79
N TYR A 174 16.19 2.94 4.01
CA TYR A 174 15.26 1.86 4.38
C TYR A 174 13.82 2.36 4.32
N PRO A 175 12.93 1.63 3.62
CA PRO A 175 11.55 2.04 3.44
C PRO A 175 10.68 1.74 4.67
N PHE A 176 9.55 2.44 4.79
CA PHE A 176 8.50 2.12 5.78
C PHE A 176 7.45 1.15 5.23
N ALA A 177 7.38 1.01 3.93
CA ALA A 177 6.61 0.01 3.22
C ALA A 177 7.31 -0.33 1.91
N PHE A 178 7.05 -1.50 1.35
CA PHE A 178 7.60 -1.88 0.06
C PHE A 178 6.61 -2.72 -0.75
N PHE A 179 6.88 -2.83 -2.03
CA PHE A 179 6.13 -3.64 -2.96
C PHE A 179 7.05 -4.67 -3.60
N LEU A 180 6.60 -5.92 -3.66
CA LEU A 180 7.31 -7.03 -4.31
C LEU A 180 6.57 -7.42 -5.59
N SER A 181 7.14 -7.06 -6.74
CA SER A 181 6.59 -7.46 -8.03
C SER A 181 6.98 -8.91 -8.34
N GLY A 182 6.00 -9.73 -8.74
CA GLY A 182 6.22 -11.11 -9.16
C GLY A 182 6.51 -12.09 -8.02
N ALA A 183 6.29 -11.72 -6.77
CA ALA A 183 6.28 -12.66 -5.65
C ALA A 183 5.08 -13.61 -5.77
N ASN A 184 5.31 -14.92 -5.66
CA ASN A 184 4.25 -15.91 -5.62
C ASN A 184 3.82 -16.22 -4.18
N ASP A 185 2.74 -17.00 -4.02
CA ASP A 185 2.20 -17.31 -2.70
C ASP A 185 3.21 -18.09 -1.81
N GLY A 186 4.11 -18.88 -2.40
CA GLY A 186 5.18 -19.57 -1.69
C GLY A 186 6.25 -18.62 -1.17
N ASP A 187 6.64 -17.61 -1.97
CA ASP A 187 7.58 -16.57 -1.55
C ASP A 187 7.00 -15.76 -0.37
N VAL A 188 5.71 -15.40 -0.46
CA VAL A 188 5.00 -14.66 0.58
C VAL A 188 4.86 -15.49 1.86
N ALA A 189 4.50 -16.76 1.76
CA ALA A 189 4.40 -17.66 2.91
C ALA A 189 5.75 -17.80 3.63
N LYS A 190 6.84 -17.93 2.87
CA LYS A 190 8.20 -17.99 3.42
C LYS A 190 8.61 -16.68 4.11
N LEU A 191 8.27 -15.53 3.52
CA LEU A 191 8.51 -14.22 4.12
C LEU A 191 7.80 -14.11 5.47
N LEU A 192 6.52 -14.49 5.53
CA LEU A 192 5.72 -14.50 6.75
C LEU A 192 6.27 -15.45 7.83
N ASP A 193 6.73 -16.63 7.44
CA ASP A 193 7.27 -17.62 8.37
C ASP A 193 8.58 -17.14 9.02
N GLN A 194 9.34 -16.32 8.33
CA GLN A 194 10.66 -15.86 8.79
C GLN A 194 10.64 -14.49 9.47
N THR A 195 9.66 -13.64 9.17
CA THR A 195 9.48 -12.38 9.88
C THR A 195 8.71 -12.62 11.18
N ASN A 196 9.19 -12.04 12.26
CA ASN A 196 8.53 -12.10 13.54
C ASN A 196 8.62 -10.73 14.23
N GLU A 197 7.73 -10.48 15.19
CA GLU A 197 7.59 -9.22 15.94
C GLU A 197 8.87 -8.73 16.65
N LYS A 198 9.99 -9.43 16.56
CA LYS A 198 11.21 -9.13 17.32
C LYS A 198 12.45 -8.95 16.46
N SER A 199 12.40 -9.34 15.19
CA SER A 199 13.58 -9.36 14.34
C SER A 199 13.41 -8.39 13.16
N PRO A 200 14.26 -7.35 13.08
CA PRO A 200 14.30 -6.48 11.91
C PRO A 200 14.53 -7.29 10.62
N ILE A 201 13.87 -6.87 9.55
CA ILE A 201 13.89 -7.59 8.26
C ILE A 201 15.31 -7.76 7.70
N ASP A 202 16.19 -6.80 7.90
CA ASP A 202 17.58 -6.83 7.45
C ASP A 202 18.46 -7.83 8.22
N GLN A 203 18.04 -8.23 9.42
CA GLN A 203 18.69 -9.32 10.16
C GLN A 203 18.24 -10.69 9.65
N VAL A 204 16.98 -10.81 9.24
CA VAL A 204 16.42 -12.05 8.68
C VAL A 204 16.86 -12.23 7.23
N TYR A 205 16.91 -11.14 6.47
CA TYR A 205 17.28 -11.11 5.06
C TYR A 205 18.45 -10.14 4.82
N PRO A 206 19.70 -10.57 4.98
CA PRO A 206 20.87 -9.68 4.86
C PRO A 206 20.98 -8.93 3.51
N ALA A 207 20.45 -9.53 2.42
CA ALA A 207 20.44 -8.90 1.10
C ALA A 207 19.42 -7.75 0.98
N TYR A 208 18.49 -7.61 1.93
CA TYR A 208 17.53 -6.51 2.02
C TYR A 208 18.21 -5.16 2.16
N ALA A 209 19.29 -5.08 2.95
CA ALA A 209 20.00 -3.82 3.17
C ALA A 209 20.51 -3.19 1.87
N GLU A 210 21.16 -3.99 0.99
CA GLU A 210 21.64 -3.48 -0.29
C GLU A 210 20.48 -3.19 -1.27
N TRP A 211 19.41 -3.98 -1.24
CA TRP A 211 18.22 -3.70 -2.01
C TRP A 211 17.60 -2.34 -1.62
N ALA A 212 17.43 -2.07 -0.34
CA ALA A 212 16.89 -0.81 0.16
C ALA A 212 17.81 0.37 -0.16
N ALA A 213 19.11 0.24 0.13
CA ALA A 213 20.10 1.30 -0.12
C ALA A 213 20.21 1.69 -1.61
N THR A 214 19.90 0.77 -2.53
CA THR A 214 19.91 1.00 -3.98
C THR A 214 18.54 1.30 -4.57
N ASN A 215 17.54 1.59 -3.71
CA ASN A 215 16.16 1.86 -4.13
C ASN A 215 15.57 0.74 -5.00
N GLY A 216 15.84 -0.51 -4.65
CA GLY A 216 15.33 -1.68 -5.34
C GLY A 216 16.10 -2.09 -6.62
N GLU A 217 17.19 -1.45 -6.95
CA GLU A 217 17.96 -1.77 -8.17
C GLU A 217 18.73 -3.08 -8.05
N LYS A 218 19.33 -3.33 -6.88
CA LYS A 218 20.10 -4.56 -6.61
C LYS A 218 19.31 -5.54 -5.75
N ASN A 219 19.73 -6.81 -5.76
CA ASN A 219 19.15 -7.88 -4.94
C ASN A 219 17.61 -7.97 -5.01
N LYS A 220 17.03 -7.82 -6.19
CA LYS A 220 15.57 -7.81 -6.40
C LYS A 220 14.85 -9.06 -5.91
N ASP A 221 15.60 -10.14 -5.70
CA ASP A 221 15.15 -11.45 -5.20
C ASP A 221 15.56 -11.71 -3.74
N TRP A 222 15.89 -10.65 -2.98
CA TRP A 222 16.36 -10.75 -1.60
C TRP A 222 15.46 -11.61 -0.70
N TYR A 223 14.15 -11.60 -0.92
CA TYR A 223 13.14 -12.32 -0.16
C TYR A 223 13.04 -13.82 -0.52
N LYS A 224 13.74 -14.27 -1.57
CA LYS A 224 13.76 -15.68 -2.02
C LYS A 224 14.90 -16.50 -1.42
N LYS A 225 15.81 -15.86 -0.72
CA LYS A 225 17.07 -16.46 -0.24
C LYS A 225 16.99 -16.89 1.22
#